data_431634c07264634a3e52dda4d183ccd0
#
_entry.id   431634c07264634a3e52dda4d183ccd0
#
_cell.length_a   1.000
_cell.length_b   1.000
_cell.length_c   1.000
_cell.angle_alpha   90.00
_cell.angle_beta   90.00
_cell.angle_gamma   90.00
#
_symmetry.space_group_name_H-M   'P 1'
#
loop_
_entity.id
_entity.type
_entity.pdbx_description
1 polymer ?
#
loop_
_entity_poly.entity_id
_entity_poly.type
_entity_poly.pdbx_seq_one_letter_code
_entity_poly.pdbx_strand_id
1 'polypeptide(L)'
;MAAEAEEAARHNNIKALYDNIRVLTNKFKKSSRPVKDKLGNTLKTAEEQMKRWVEHFKEVLNQPPPPHDANIQPAAAELPINCNRPSKAEISKAINTLKNNKSPGPDNIPAEVLKADLETSTQMLYELLGKIWEDENIPQDWKEGHLVKLPKKGDLSICDNYRGIMLLSVPGKVLNRVMLERMKKTVDQKLRDNQAGFRQNRSCADQIATLRIIIEQSLEFTSPLYTVFIDFQKAFDSLDRSVLWKLMAHYGIPKKIITIIKNIYT
;
A
#
# COMPACT_ATOMS: atom_id res chain seq x y z
N MET A 1 -31.83 12.23 -6.35
CA MET A 1 -30.97 11.19 -6.95
C MET A 1 -30.42 11.58 -8.32
N ALA A 2 -31.23 11.90 -9.37
CA ALA A 2 -30.67 12.38 -10.64
C ALA A 2 -29.95 13.72 -10.47
N ALA A 3 -30.58 14.68 -9.78
CA ALA A 3 -29.95 15.96 -9.44
C ALA A 3 -28.67 15.81 -8.60
N GLU A 4 -28.65 14.89 -7.65
CA GLU A 4 -27.45 14.56 -6.85
C GLU A 4 -26.33 13.92 -7.68
N ALA A 5 -26.69 13.14 -8.71
CA ALA A 5 -25.70 12.61 -9.65
C ALA A 5 -25.09 13.72 -10.53
N GLU A 6 -25.92 14.68 -10.99
CA GLU A 6 -25.45 15.86 -11.71
C GLU A 6 -24.56 16.76 -10.83
N GLU A 7 -24.94 16.96 -9.59
CA GLU A 7 -24.16 17.74 -8.64
C GLU A 7 -22.83 17.05 -8.34
N ALA A 8 -22.83 15.74 -8.14
CA ALA A 8 -21.62 14.94 -7.98
C ALA A 8 -20.70 15.03 -9.22
N ALA A 9 -21.28 15.04 -10.43
CA ALA A 9 -20.53 15.23 -11.66
C ALA A 9 -19.89 16.63 -11.74
N ARG A 10 -20.64 17.68 -11.42
CA ARG A 10 -20.16 19.08 -11.40
C ARG A 10 -18.99 19.29 -10.44
N HIS A 11 -19.03 18.60 -9.28
CA HIS A 11 -17.97 18.68 -8.27
C HIS A 11 -16.86 17.64 -8.46
N ASN A 12 -16.82 16.95 -9.62
CA ASN A 12 -15.84 15.90 -9.93
C ASN A 12 -15.76 14.79 -8.86
N ASN A 13 -16.87 14.58 -8.12
CA ASN A 13 -17.01 13.53 -7.12
C ASN A 13 -17.42 12.23 -7.80
N ILE A 14 -16.46 11.60 -8.46
CA ILE A 14 -16.65 10.38 -9.26
C ILE A 14 -17.29 9.26 -8.43
N LYS A 15 -16.97 9.14 -7.15
CA LYS A 15 -17.54 8.11 -6.28
C LYS A 15 -19.04 8.34 -6.06
N ALA A 16 -19.45 9.53 -5.66
CA ALA A 16 -20.86 9.86 -5.46
C ALA A 16 -21.66 9.73 -6.77
N LEU A 17 -21.06 10.13 -7.90
CA LEU A 17 -21.65 9.97 -9.22
C LEU A 17 -21.93 8.49 -9.53
N TYR A 18 -20.93 7.62 -9.37
CA TYR A 18 -21.10 6.18 -9.61
C TYR A 18 -22.06 5.52 -8.63
N ASP A 19 -22.05 5.91 -7.36
CA ASP A 19 -22.98 5.39 -6.36
C ASP A 19 -24.42 5.78 -6.70
N ASN A 20 -24.67 7.02 -7.10
CA ASN A 20 -25.98 7.50 -7.54
C ASN A 20 -26.46 6.82 -8.85
N ILE A 21 -25.57 6.66 -9.84
CA ILE A 21 -25.87 5.90 -11.07
C ILE A 21 -26.20 4.45 -10.73
N ARG A 22 -25.50 3.80 -9.80
CA ARG A 22 -25.79 2.42 -9.37
C ARG A 22 -27.17 2.28 -8.76
N VAL A 23 -27.60 3.24 -7.95
CA VAL A 23 -28.94 3.26 -7.35
C VAL A 23 -29.99 3.47 -8.43
N LEU A 24 -29.78 4.43 -9.33
CA LEU A 24 -30.70 4.74 -10.43
C LEU A 24 -30.85 3.59 -11.44
N THR A 25 -29.80 2.86 -11.70
CA THR A 25 -29.80 1.73 -12.65
C THR A 25 -30.25 0.42 -12.03
N ASN A 26 -30.73 0.40 -10.79
CA ASN A 26 -31.09 -0.82 -10.06
C ASN A 26 -30.01 -1.93 -10.11
N LYS A 27 -28.77 -1.58 -10.37
CA LYS A 27 -27.67 -2.52 -10.22
C LYS A 27 -27.40 -2.73 -8.73
N PHE A 28 -28.28 -3.53 -8.12
CA PHE A 28 -28.16 -3.96 -6.74
C PHE A 28 -26.72 -4.37 -6.41
N LYS A 29 -26.24 -4.01 -5.21
CA LYS A 29 -25.10 -4.69 -4.58
C LYS A 29 -25.34 -6.18 -4.76
N LYS A 30 -24.50 -6.86 -5.54
CA LYS A 30 -24.47 -8.33 -5.48
C LYS A 30 -24.34 -8.67 -4.01
N SER A 31 -25.37 -9.27 -3.39
CA SER A 31 -25.29 -9.77 -2.04
C SER A 31 -23.99 -10.57 -1.95
N SER A 32 -23.18 -10.32 -0.95
CA SER A 32 -21.93 -11.07 -0.78
C SER A 32 -22.32 -12.55 -0.74
N ARG A 33 -21.90 -13.29 -1.77
CA ARG A 33 -22.16 -14.73 -1.80
C ARG A 33 -21.50 -15.34 -0.59
N PRO A 34 -22.16 -16.29 0.09
CA PRO A 34 -21.55 -17.00 1.20
C PRO A 34 -20.22 -17.61 0.73
N VAL A 35 -19.19 -17.47 1.57
CA VAL A 35 -17.89 -18.05 1.26
C VAL A 35 -17.85 -19.53 1.67
N LYS A 36 -16.95 -20.27 1.03
CA LYS A 36 -16.68 -21.68 1.31
C LYS A 36 -15.53 -21.81 2.32
N ASP A 37 -15.58 -22.88 3.10
CA ASP A 37 -14.45 -23.34 3.89
C ASP A 37 -13.33 -23.92 3.00
N LYS A 38 -12.25 -24.40 3.61
CA LYS A 38 -11.14 -25.05 2.90
C LYS A 38 -11.53 -26.39 2.25
N LEU A 39 -12.60 -27.02 2.71
CA LEU A 39 -13.11 -28.28 2.18
C LEU A 39 -14.14 -28.07 1.05
N GLY A 40 -14.49 -26.82 0.74
CA GLY A 40 -15.45 -26.47 -0.30
C GLY A 40 -16.90 -26.37 0.18
N ASN A 41 -17.19 -26.53 1.48
CA ASN A 41 -18.52 -26.40 2.03
C ASN A 41 -18.92 -24.94 2.16
N THR A 42 -20.15 -24.61 1.82
CA THR A 42 -20.67 -23.24 1.90
C THR A 42 -21.01 -22.89 3.36
N LEU A 43 -20.42 -21.83 3.86
CA LEU A 43 -20.65 -21.31 5.21
C LEU A 43 -21.92 -20.45 5.23
N LYS A 44 -22.89 -20.84 6.03
CA LYS A 44 -24.23 -20.23 6.00
C LYS A 44 -24.37 -19.07 7.00
N THR A 45 -23.68 -19.14 8.13
CA THR A 45 -23.79 -18.12 9.17
C THR A 45 -22.78 -16.98 9.00
N ALA A 46 -23.13 -15.79 9.47
CA ALA A 46 -22.24 -14.64 9.43
C ALA A 46 -20.98 -14.87 10.28
N GLU A 47 -21.13 -15.59 11.39
CA GLU A 47 -20.02 -15.90 12.29
C GLU A 47 -19.00 -16.85 11.66
N GLU A 48 -19.47 -17.94 11.02
CA GLU A 48 -18.60 -18.88 10.28
C GLU A 48 -17.85 -18.14 9.14
N GLN A 49 -18.56 -17.31 8.39
CA GLN A 49 -17.94 -16.52 7.33
C GLN A 49 -16.89 -15.56 7.89
N MET A 50 -17.16 -14.90 9.01
CA MET A 50 -16.18 -14.00 9.65
C MET A 50 -14.95 -14.79 10.11
N LYS A 51 -15.12 -15.92 10.78
CA LYS A 51 -14.02 -16.81 11.19
C LYS A 51 -13.17 -17.24 9.98
N ARG A 52 -13.82 -17.61 8.87
CA ARG A 52 -13.12 -17.98 7.63
C ARG A 52 -12.31 -16.83 7.03
N TRP A 53 -12.84 -15.61 7.07
CA TRP A 53 -12.10 -14.43 6.63
C TRP A 53 -10.88 -14.12 7.50
N VAL A 54 -11.04 -14.22 8.82
CA VAL A 54 -9.91 -14.04 9.76
C VAL A 54 -8.84 -15.11 9.51
N GLU A 55 -9.23 -16.38 9.37
CA GLU A 55 -8.31 -17.46 9.03
C GLU A 55 -7.56 -17.16 7.72
N HIS A 56 -8.27 -16.83 6.66
CA HIS A 56 -7.68 -16.55 5.34
C HIS A 56 -6.64 -15.42 5.39
N PHE A 57 -7.01 -14.29 5.97
CA PHE A 57 -6.08 -13.15 6.01
C PHE A 57 -4.94 -13.38 6.99
N LYS A 58 -5.16 -14.10 8.09
CA LYS A 58 -4.10 -14.50 9.01
C LYS A 58 -3.05 -15.38 8.32
N GLU A 59 -3.47 -16.32 7.49
CA GLU A 59 -2.58 -17.17 6.71
C GLU A 59 -1.81 -16.39 5.64
N VAL A 60 -2.51 -15.50 4.93
CA VAL A 60 -1.91 -14.70 3.85
C VAL A 60 -0.85 -13.72 4.38
N LEU A 61 -1.14 -13.07 5.53
CA LEU A 61 -0.28 -12.01 6.07
C LEU A 61 0.83 -12.54 7.01
N ASN A 62 0.73 -13.80 7.45
CA ASN A 62 1.71 -14.42 8.33
C ASN A 62 2.24 -15.70 7.70
N GLN A 63 2.90 -15.56 6.57
CA GLN A 63 3.57 -16.70 5.92
C GLN A 63 4.70 -17.24 6.81
N PRO A 64 4.96 -18.55 6.77
CA PRO A 64 6.10 -19.12 7.48
C PRO A 64 7.40 -18.47 6.97
N PRO A 65 8.41 -18.30 7.82
CA PRO A 65 9.69 -17.77 7.40
C PRO A 65 10.31 -18.65 6.30
N PRO A 66 11.14 -18.08 5.43
CA PRO A 66 11.83 -18.85 4.42
C PRO A 66 12.70 -19.95 5.07
N PRO A 67 12.86 -21.11 4.40
CA PRO A 67 13.58 -22.27 4.98
C PRO A 67 15.05 -22.01 5.24
N HIS A 68 15.61 -21.01 4.58
CA HIS A 68 17.01 -20.59 4.75
C HIS A 68 17.04 -19.09 5.10
N ASP A 69 17.83 -18.77 6.12
CA ASP A 69 18.06 -17.37 6.49
C ASP A 69 18.91 -16.69 5.39
N ALA A 70 18.40 -15.58 4.87
CA ALA A 70 19.12 -14.83 3.86
C ALA A 70 20.34 -14.15 4.50
N ASN A 71 21.54 -14.52 4.04
CA ASN A 71 22.79 -13.86 4.43
C ASN A 71 22.93 -12.54 3.66
N ILE A 72 22.28 -11.51 4.13
CA ILE A 72 22.30 -10.17 3.54
C ILE A 72 23.11 -9.26 4.45
N GLN A 73 24.28 -8.84 3.97
CA GLN A 73 25.14 -7.93 4.73
C GLN A 73 24.61 -6.49 4.61
N PRO A 74 24.61 -5.72 5.70
CA PRO A 74 24.29 -4.32 5.64
C PRO A 74 25.29 -3.54 4.79
N ALA A 75 24.89 -2.39 4.28
CA ALA A 75 25.80 -1.48 3.58
C ALA A 75 26.93 -1.02 4.50
N ALA A 76 28.10 -0.76 3.94
CA ALA A 76 29.25 -0.23 4.68
C ALA A 76 29.01 1.17 5.26
N ALA A 77 28.11 1.93 4.64
CA ALA A 77 27.70 3.26 5.11
C ALA A 77 26.22 3.51 4.85
N GLU A 78 25.59 4.27 5.72
CA GLU A 78 24.20 4.71 5.54
C GLU A 78 24.10 5.74 4.41
N LEU A 79 22.95 5.73 3.73
CA LEU A 79 22.62 6.73 2.72
C LEU A 79 22.43 8.12 3.37
N PRO A 80 22.75 9.22 2.69
CA PRO A 80 22.56 10.58 3.20
C PRO A 80 21.08 10.98 3.18
N ILE A 81 20.30 10.31 4.03
CA ILE A 81 18.88 10.58 4.24
C ILE A 81 18.71 11.38 5.52
N ASN A 82 17.94 12.46 5.46
CA ASN A 82 17.70 13.31 6.61
C ASN A 82 16.96 12.55 7.72
N CYS A 83 17.63 12.35 8.85
CA CYS A 83 17.11 11.70 10.06
C CYS A 83 16.71 12.69 11.17
N ASN A 84 16.70 13.99 10.93
CA ASN A 84 16.23 14.98 11.89
C ASN A 84 14.71 14.91 12.05
N ARG A 85 14.18 15.47 13.14
CA ARG A 85 12.75 15.62 13.38
C ARG A 85 12.05 16.18 12.12
N PRO A 86 10.85 15.68 11.73
CA PRO A 86 10.08 16.22 10.63
C PRO A 86 9.80 17.72 10.83
N SER A 87 10.04 18.52 9.79
CA SER A 87 9.74 19.95 9.82
C SER A 87 8.26 20.22 9.54
N LYS A 88 7.74 21.37 10.00
CA LYS A 88 6.38 21.82 9.69
C LYS A 88 6.14 21.89 8.18
N ALA A 89 7.13 22.31 7.39
CA ALA A 89 7.02 22.38 5.93
C ALA A 89 6.84 20.98 5.30
N GLU A 90 7.56 19.96 5.76
CA GLU A 90 7.40 18.59 5.28
C GLU A 90 6.02 18.03 5.63
N ILE A 91 5.55 18.30 6.87
CA ILE A 91 4.23 17.85 7.35
C ILE A 91 3.11 18.51 6.55
N SER A 92 3.13 19.83 6.40
CA SER A 92 2.16 20.60 5.61
C SER A 92 2.11 20.11 4.16
N LYS A 93 3.27 19.90 3.54
CA LYS A 93 3.36 19.32 2.19
C LYS A 93 2.76 17.92 2.15
N ALA A 94 3.04 17.07 3.12
CA ALA A 94 2.48 15.71 3.19
C ALA A 94 0.96 15.72 3.32
N ILE A 95 0.38 16.58 4.17
CA ILE A 95 -1.08 16.76 4.32
C ILE A 95 -1.70 17.16 2.97
N ASN A 96 -1.13 18.15 2.29
CA ASN A 96 -1.63 18.64 1.00
C ASN A 96 -1.65 17.56 -0.09
N THR A 97 -0.73 16.59 -0.04
CA THR A 97 -0.69 15.48 -1.02
C THR A 97 -1.70 14.38 -0.75
N LEU A 98 -2.39 14.37 0.38
CA LEU A 98 -3.44 13.40 0.68
C LEU A 98 -4.57 13.53 -0.35
N LYS A 99 -5.13 12.40 -0.75
CA LYS A 99 -6.27 12.39 -1.69
C LYS A 99 -7.58 12.56 -0.92
N ASN A 100 -8.43 13.45 -1.39
CA ASN A 100 -9.78 13.63 -0.87
C ASN A 100 -10.69 12.46 -1.26
N ASN A 101 -11.84 12.35 -0.61
CA ASN A 101 -12.84 11.31 -0.85
C ASN A 101 -12.28 9.87 -0.69
N LYS A 102 -11.38 9.68 0.26
CA LYS A 102 -10.86 8.36 0.64
C LYS A 102 -11.33 7.98 2.03
N SER A 103 -11.68 6.71 2.19
CA SER A 103 -12.09 6.18 3.49
C SER A 103 -10.98 6.35 4.53
N PRO A 104 -11.31 6.84 5.72
CA PRO A 104 -10.36 6.94 6.84
C PRO A 104 -10.01 5.56 7.41
N GLY A 105 -9.10 5.54 8.37
CA GLY A 105 -8.80 4.38 9.20
C GLY A 105 -9.76 4.23 10.38
N PRO A 106 -9.39 3.44 11.41
CA PRO A 106 -10.21 3.23 12.61
C PRO A 106 -10.49 4.50 13.41
N ASP A 107 -9.60 5.50 13.32
CA ASP A 107 -9.73 6.82 13.95
C ASP A 107 -10.84 7.69 13.35
N ASN A 108 -11.41 7.29 12.21
CA ASN A 108 -12.43 8.05 11.47
C ASN A 108 -12.01 9.49 11.10
N ILE A 109 -10.71 9.79 11.06
CA ILE A 109 -10.18 11.10 10.64
C ILE A 109 -9.94 11.09 9.13
N PRO A 110 -10.78 11.71 8.31
CA PRO A 110 -10.56 11.81 6.87
C PRO A 110 -9.51 12.87 6.53
N ALA A 111 -8.94 12.79 5.34
CA ALA A 111 -7.92 13.75 4.89
C ALA A 111 -8.43 15.19 4.83
N GLU A 112 -9.72 15.37 4.57
CA GLU A 112 -10.40 16.66 4.49
C GLU A 112 -10.35 17.43 5.80
N VAL A 113 -10.46 16.73 6.93
CA VAL A 113 -10.36 17.36 8.27
C VAL A 113 -8.98 17.97 8.47
N LEU A 114 -7.89 17.23 8.12
CA LEU A 114 -6.54 17.75 8.23
C LEU A 114 -6.25 18.90 7.27
N LYS A 115 -6.97 18.97 6.15
CA LYS A 115 -6.82 20.03 5.15
C LYS A 115 -7.68 21.27 5.45
N ALA A 116 -8.78 21.09 6.17
CA ALA A 116 -9.72 22.19 6.47
C ALA A 116 -9.03 23.32 7.26
N ASP A 117 -8.15 22.94 8.18
CA ASP A 117 -7.26 23.88 8.88
C ASP A 117 -5.84 23.31 8.84
N LEU A 118 -5.12 23.67 7.79
CA LEU A 118 -3.79 23.17 7.54
C LEU A 118 -2.76 23.64 8.57
N GLU A 119 -2.93 24.85 9.09
CA GLU A 119 -1.99 25.44 10.06
C GLU A 119 -2.08 24.72 11.39
N THR A 120 -3.28 24.62 11.95
CA THR A 120 -3.52 23.90 13.21
C THR A 120 -3.17 22.43 13.10
N SER A 121 -3.59 21.75 12.02
CA SER A 121 -3.25 20.34 11.77
C SER A 121 -1.74 20.11 11.67
N THR A 122 -1.02 21.02 10.99
CA THR A 122 0.44 20.97 10.89
C THR A 122 1.09 21.14 12.25
N GLN A 123 0.62 22.09 13.08
CA GLN A 123 1.17 22.32 14.41
C GLN A 123 0.94 21.10 15.32
N MET A 124 -0.29 20.55 15.35
CA MET A 124 -0.60 19.36 16.16
C MET A 124 0.26 18.15 15.75
N LEU A 125 0.33 17.89 14.43
CA LEU A 125 1.15 16.79 13.92
C LEU A 125 2.64 17.02 14.11
N TYR A 126 3.11 18.25 14.09
CA TYR A 126 4.51 18.56 14.37
C TYR A 126 4.93 18.12 15.78
N GLU A 127 4.09 18.38 16.78
CA GLU A 127 4.36 17.95 18.16
C GLU A 127 4.29 16.42 18.29
N LEU A 128 3.24 15.80 17.73
CA LEU A 128 3.05 14.35 17.80
C LEU A 128 4.15 13.59 17.05
N LEU A 129 4.43 13.98 15.80
CA LEU A 129 5.47 13.34 14.98
C LEU A 129 6.87 13.59 15.56
N GLY A 130 7.06 14.72 16.25
CA GLY A 130 8.29 14.99 17.00
C GLY A 130 8.54 13.95 18.08
N LYS A 131 7.54 13.69 18.93
CA LYS A 131 7.62 12.65 19.97
C LYS A 131 7.84 11.26 19.38
N ILE A 132 7.06 10.90 18.35
CA ILE A 132 7.26 9.62 17.65
C ILE A 132 8.69 9.50 17.12
N TRP A 133 9.24 10.59 16.59
CA TRP A 133 10.59 10.59 16.02
C TRP A 133 11.69 10.47 17.08
N GLU A 134 11.50 11.08 18.23
CA GLU A 134 12.43 11.03 19.36
C GLU A 134 12.38 9.66 20.04
N ASP A 135 11.17 9.20 20.39
CA ASP A 135 10.94 7.97 21.13
C ASP A 135 10.96 6.71 20.26
N GLU A 136 10.93 6.87 18.93
CA GLU A 136 10.78 5.79 17.92
C GLU A 136 9.55 4.90 18.18
N ASN A 137 8.60 5.38 18.96
CA ASN A 137 7.41 4.65 19.34
C ASN A 137 6.17 5.16 18.59
N ILE A 138 5.46 4.22 18.00
CA ILE A 138 4.26 4.50 17.19
C ILE A 138 3.02 4.29 18.05
N PRO A 139 2.05 5.22 18.06
CA PRO A 139 0.77 5.03 18.75
C PRO A 139 0.09 3.72 18.33
N GLN A 140 -0.48 3.01 19.29
CA GLN A 140 -1.13 1.72 19.02
C GLN A 140 -2.23 1.83 17.96
N ASP A 141 -3.04 2.89 18.01
CA ASP A 141 -4.11 3.14 17.04
C ASP A 141 -3.61 3.29 15.59
N TRP A 142 -2.32 3.61 15.38
CA TRP A 142 -1.75 3.71 14.04
C TRP A 142 -1.21 2.38 13.51
N LYS A 143 -1.03 1.39 14.37
CA LYS A 143 -0.66 0.03 14.01
C LYS A 143 -1.87 -0.80 13.60
N GLU A 144 -3.05 -0.37 13.97
CA GLU A 144 -4.31 -1.03 13.65
C GLU A 144 -4.94 -0.43 12.37
N GLY A 145 -5.68 -1.25 11.66
CA GLY A 145 -6.36 -0.83 10.44
C GLY A 145 -7.59 -1.67 10.14
N HIS A 146 -8.53 -1.08 9.42
CA HIS A 146 -9.67 -1.84 8.90
C HIS A 146 -9.29 -2.58 7.63
N LEU A 147 -9.40 -3.92 7.66
CA LEU A 147 -9.18 -4.75 6.49
C LEU A 147 -10.45 -4.82 5.64
N VAL A 148 -10.41 -4.19 4.48
CA VAL A 148 -11.51 -4.22 3.51
C VAL A 148 -11.20 -5.22 2.40
N LYS A 149 -12.13 -6.15 2.18
CA LYS A 149 -12.03 -7.16 1.12
C LYS A 149 -12.56 -6.62 -0.20
N LEU A 150 -11.75 -6.63 -1.24
CA LEU A 150 -12.12 -6.26 -2.61
C LEU A 150 -12.19 -7.48 -3.50
N PRO A 151 -13.32 -7.72 -4.20
CA PRO A 151 -13.47 -8.86 -5.08
C PRO A 151 -12.57 -8.73 -6.33
N LYS A 152 -11.94 -9.82 -6.72
CA LYS A 152 -11.29 -10.03 -8.01
C LYS A 152 -12.29 -10.65 -9.01
N LYS A 153 -11.81 -10.93 -10.21
CA LYS A 153 -12.55 -11.80 -11.14
C LYS A 153 -12.53 -13.25 -10.64
N GLY A 154 -13.58 -14.00 -10.93
CA GLY A 154 -13.69 -15.42 -10.58
C GLY A 154 -14.83 -15.73 -9.62
N ASP A 155 -14.81 -16.92 -9.01
CA ASP A 155 -15.82 -17.38 -8.05
C ASP A 155 -15.66 -16.65 -6.70
N LEU A 156 -16.61 -15.78 -6.40
CA LEU A 156 -16.61 -14.97 -5.18
C LEU A 156 -16.99 -15.78 -3.91
N SER A 157 -17.25 -17.07 -4.03
CA SER A 157 -17.36 -17.96 -2.88
C SER A 157 -15.99 -18.39 -2.31
N ILE A 158 -14.91 -18.11 -3.05
CA ILE A 158 -13.53 -18.45 -2.69
C ILE A 158 -12.81 -17.23 -2.14
N CYS A 159 -12.26 -17.30 -0.93
CA CYS A 159 -11.56 -16.19 -0.27
C CYS A 159 -10.33 -15.69 -1.07
N ASP A 160 -9.63 -16.56 -1.80
CA ASP A 160 -8.48 -16.19 -2.63
C ASP A 160 -8.81 -15.23 -3.77
N ASN A 161 -10.08 -15.18 -4.18
CA ASN A 161 -10.58 -14.24 -5.17
C ASN A 161 -10.89 -12.86 -4.60
N TYR A 162 -10.31 -12.55 -3.44
CA TYR A 162 -10.36 -11.21 -2.85
C TYR A 162 -8.96 -10.66 -2.59
N ARG A 163 -8.85 -9.34 -2.59
CA ARG A 163 -7.69 -8.60 -2.08
C ARG A 163 -8.06 -7.97 -0.76
N GLY A 164 -7.17 -8.03 0.22
CA GLY A 164 -7.25 -7.21 1.41
C GLY A 164 -6.70 -5.81 1.12
N ILE A 165 -7.42 -4.77 1.54
CA ILE A 165 -6.88 -3.41 1.59
C ILE A 165 -6.98 -2.94 3.02
N MET A 166 -5.83 -2.56 3.59
CA MET A 166 -5.76 -2.02 4.93
C MET A 166 -6.02 -0.51 4.92
N LEU A 167 -7.05 -0.08 5.65
CA LEU A 167 -7.33 1.33 5.88
C LEU A 167 -6.68 1.73 7.21
N LEU A 168 -5.54 2.40 7.11
CA LEU A 168 -4.78 2.90 8.25
C LEU A 168 -5.17 4.35 8.59
N SER A 169 -4.83 4.80 9.80
CA SER A 169 -4.92 6.18 10.24
C SER A 169 -4.38 7.16 9.19
N VAL A 170 -5.12 8.23 8.93
CA VAL A 170 -4.68 9.27 7.99
C VAL A 170 -3.52 10.10 8.54
N PRO A 171 -3.50 10.50 9.84
CA PRO A 171 -2.30 11.04 10.48
C PRO A 171 -1.07 10.13 10.34
N GLY A 172 -1.22 8.81 10.51
CA GLY A 172 -0.15 7.84 10.27
C GLY A 172 0.36 7.86 8.82
N LYS A 173 -0.53 8.07 7.85
CA LYS A 173 -0.14 8.23 6.43
C LYS A 173 0.68 9.49 6.19
N VAL A 174 0.50 10.56 6.97
CA VAL A 174 1.35 11.77 6.89
C VAL A 174 2.78 11.43 7.27
N LEU A 175 3.01 10.72 8.38
CA LEU A 175 4.35 10.24 8.75
C LEU A 175 4.98 9.40 7.64
N ASN A 176 4.25 8.42 7.14
CA ASN A 176 4.73 7.56 6.05
C ASN A 176 5.10 8.37 4.80
N ARG A 177 4.33 9.42 4.49
CA ARG A 177 4.62 10.30 3.35
C ARG A 177 5.88 11.10 3.57
N VAL A 178 6.12 11.65 4.75
CA VAL A 178 7.36 12.37 5.08
C VAL A 178 8.57 11.43 4.91
N MET A 179 8.52 10.24 5.50
CA MET A 179 9.60 9.25 5.35
C MET A 179 9.85 8.89 3.88
N LEU A 180 8.80 8.62 3.12
CA LEU A 180 8.90 8.30 1.69
C LEU A 180 9.56 9.45 0.90
N GLU A 181 9.14 10.70 1.13
CA GLU A 181 9.72 11.87 0.42
C GLU A 181 11.22 12.02 0.72
N ARG A 182 11.65 11.73 1.93
CA ARG A 182 13.07 11.76 2.32
C ARG A 182 13.90 10.66 1.67
N MET A 183 13.32 9.45 1.57
CA MET A 183 14.03 8.27 1.07
C MET A 183 14.06 8.17 -0.46
N LYS A 184 12.95 8.54 -1.13
CA LYS A 184 12.69 8.15 -2.53
C LYS A 184 13.81 8.50 -3.50
N LYS A 185 14.38 9.71 -3.42
CA LYS A 185 15.42 10.16 -4.36
C LYS A 185 16.74 9.42 -4.18
N THR A 186 17.12 9.24 -2.92
CA THR A 186 18.41 8.60 -2.58
C THR A 186 18.36 7.10 -2.81
N VAL A 187 17.24 6.46 -2.49
CA VAL A 187 17.02 5.03 -2.77
C VAL A 187 16.92 4.78 -4.26
N ASP A 188 16.26 5.66 -5.02
CA ASP A 188 16.13 5.52 -6.47
C ASP A 188 17.47 5.41 -7.19
N GLN A 189 18.51 6.09 -6.70
CA GLN A 189 19.87 6.02 -7.23
C GLN A 189 20.56 4.67 -7.00
N LYS A 190 20.05 3.85 -6.07
CA LYS A 190 20.56 2.52 -5.76
C LYS A 190 19.83 1.39 -6.47
N LEU A 191 18.65 1.67 -6.99
CA LEU A 191 17.87 0.68 -7.73
C LEU A 191 18.48 0.45 -9.11
N ARG A 192 18.35 -0.78 -9.60
CA ARG A 192 18.82 -1.15 -10.94
C ARG A 192 18.06 -0.35 -12.01
N ASP A 193 18.73 0.02 -13.09
CA ASP A 193 18.13 0.81 -14.17
C ASP A 193 16.97 0.11 -14.87
N ASN A 194 17.01 -1.21 -14.95
CA ASN A 194 15.93 -2.00 -15.54
C ASN A 194 14.70 -2.18 -14.64
N GLN A 195 14.75 -1.76 -13.37
CA GLN A 195 13.57 -1.77 -12.49
C GLN A 195 12.68 -0.57 -12.80
N ALA A 196 11.46 -0.79 -13.32
CA ALA A 196 10.49 0.28 -13.59
C ALA A 196 9.40 0.36 -12.51
N GLY A 197 9.06 -0.74 -11.86
CA GLY A 197 7.98 -0.80 -10.88
C GLY A 197 8.18 0.15 -9.70
N PHE A 198 7.13 0.94 -9.38
CA PHE A 198 7.10 1.87 -8.24
C PHE A 198 8.16 2.99 -8.24
N ARG A 199 8.75 3.28 -9.39
CA ARG A 199 9.71 4.38 -9.57
C ARG A 199 9.08 5.56 -10.29
N GLN A 200 9.48 6.76 -9.87
CA GLN A 200 9.06 7.99 -10.54
C GLN A 200 9.71 8.08 -11.94
N ASN A 201 8.98 8.55 -12.93
CA ASN A 201 9.43 8.71 -14.32
C ASN A 201 9.84 7.39 -15.00
N ARG A 202 9.33 6.25 -14.53
CA ARG A 202 9.42 4.95 -15.17
C ARG A 202 8.02 4.42 -15.46
N SER A 203 7.84 3.75 -16.58
CA SER A 203 6.54 3.25 -16.99
C SER A 203 6.59 1.80 -17.49
N CYS A 204 5.43 1.15 -17.51
CA CYS A 204 5.29 -0.14 -18.17
C CYS A 204 5.52 -0.03 -19.69
N ALA A 205 5.23 1.12 -20.29
CA ALA A 205 5.44 1.34 -21.71
C ALA A 205 6.92 1.24 -22.08
N ASP A 206 7.83 1.75 -21.24
CA ASP A 206 9.27 1.65 -21.47
C ASP A 206 9.73 0.19 -21.46
N GLN A 207 9.20 -0.62 -20.55
CA GLN A 207 9.52 -2.05 -20.45
C GLN A 207 8.97 -2.84 -21.65
N ILE A 208 7.76 -2.50 -22.11
CA ILE A 208 7.17 -3.10 -23.31
C ILE A 208 7.99 -2.75 -24.54
N ALA A 209 8.40 -1.50 -24.69
CA ALA A 209 9.25 -1.05 -25.80
C ALA A 209 10.62 -1.76 -25.78
N THR A 210 11.24 -1.87 -24.63
CA THR A 210 12.50 -2.60 -24.46
C THR A 210 12.38 -4.06 -24.88
N LEU A 211 11.34 -4.75 -24.39
CA LEU A 211 11.10 -6.15 -24.78
C LEU A 211 10.84 -6.29 -26.27
N ARG A 212 10.10 -5.37 -26.88
CA ARG A 212 9.84 -5.34 -28.32
C ARG A 212 11.13 -5.20 -29.12
N ILE A 213 12.01 -4.26 -28.74
CA ILE A 213 13.31 -4.09 -29.39
C ILE A 213 14.15 -5.37 -29.31
N ILE A 214 14.17 -6.03 -28.14
CA ILE A 214 14.91 -7.30 -27.97
C ILE A 214 14.36 -8.39 -28.90
N ILE A 215 13.03 -8.49 -29.03
CA ILE A 215 12.39 -9.45 -29.93
C ILE A 215 12.72 -9.12 -31.38
N GLU A 216 12.62 -7.88 -31.81
CA GLU A 216 12.94 -7.44 -33.18
C GLU A 216 14.40 -7.74 -33.54
N GLN A 217 15.34 -7.45 -32.65
CA GLN A 217 16.75 -7.79 -32.85
C GLN A 217 16.99 -9.30 -32.94
N SER A 218 16.32 -10.08 -32.09
CA SER A 218 16.42 -11.54 -32.13
C SER A 218 15.94 -12.11 -33.49
N LEU A 219 14.88 -11.55 -34.03
CA LEU A 219 14.37 -11.92 -35.36
C LEU A 219 15.31 -11.50 -36.48
N GLU A 220 15.83 -10.27 -36.44
CA GLU A 220 16.77 -9.75 -37.44
C GLU A 220 18.06 -10.60 -37.52
N PHE A 221 18.63 -10.96 -36.38
CA PHE A 221 19.84 -11.78 -36.32
C PHE A 221 19.56 -13.28 -36.35
N THR A 222 18.33 -13.72 -36.53
CA THR A 222 17.93 -15.14 -36.53
C THR A 222 18.45 -15.88 -35.28
N SER A 223 18.51 -15.18 -34.15
CA SER A 223 19.00 -15.68 -32.88
C SER A 223 17.87 -16.16 -31.98
N PRO A 224 17.92 -17.35 -31.37
CA PRO A 224 16.84 -17.83 -30.53
C PRO A 224 16.72 -16.98 -29.24
N LEU A 225 15.50 -16.55 -28.91
CA LEU A 225 15.18 -15.81 -27.69
C LEU A 225 14.27 -16.65 -26.78
N TYR A 226 14.71 -16.86 -25.56
CA TYR A 226 13.91 -17.50 -24.51
C TYR A 226 13.52 -16.48 -23.47
N THR A 227 12.22 -16.31 -23.25
CA THR A 227 11.69 -15.36 -22.25
C THR A 227 10.91 -16.09 -21.17
N VAL A 228 11.13 -15.73 -19.91
CA VAL A 228 10.38 -16.24 -18.75
C VAL A 228 9.72 -15.07 -18.03
N PHE A 229 8.41 -15.17 -17.83
CA PHE A 229 7.64 -14.20 -17.05
C PHE A 229 7.35 -14.78 -15.67
N ILE A 230 7.76 -14.06 -14.63
CA ILE A 230 7.57 -14.47 -13.23
C ILE A 230 6.52 -13.54 -12.60
N ASP A 231 5.41 -14.12 -12.13
CA ASP A 231 4.38 -13.40 -11.38
C ASP A 231 4.36 -13.90 -9.93
N PHE A 232 4.57 -12.98 -8.99
CA PHE A 232 4.54 -13.30 -7.56
C PHE A 232 3.11 -13.25 -7.02
N GLN A 233 2.63 -14.37 -6.53
CA GLN A 233 1.32 -14.42 -5.89
C GLN A 233 1.31 -13.59 -4.59
N LYS A 234 0.44 -12.58 -4.54
CA LYS A 234 0.28 -11.71 -3.35
C LYS A 234 1.61 -11.11 -2.85
N ALA A 235 2.45 -10.63 -3.76
CA ALA A 235 3.82 -10.19 -3.51
C ALA A 235 4.01 -9.29 -2.28
N PHE A 236 3.06 -8.39 -1.99
CA PHE A 236 3.12 -7.50 -0.81
C PHE A 236 2.66 -8.18 0.47
N ASP A 237 1.67 -9.08 0.38
CA ASP A 237 1.08 -9.74 1.54
C ASP A 237 1.97 -10.90 2.03
N SER A 238 2.76 -11.51 1.13
CA SER A 238 3.63 -12.65 1.39
C SER A 238 5.08 -12.29 1.72
N LEU A 239 5.38 -11.00 1.88
CA LEU A 239 6.75 -10.54 2.13
C LEU A 239 7.21 -10.93 3.53
N ASP A 240 8.38 -11.60 3.62
CA ASP A 240 9.06 -11.81 4.90
C ASP A 240 9.63 -10.50 5.42
N ARG A 241 9.14 -10.07 6.60
CA ARG A 241 9.52 -8.79 7.19
C ARG A 241 10.95 -8.80 7.73
N SER A 242 11.46 -9.95 8.20
CA SER A 242 12.83 -10.06 8.69
C SER A 242 13.83 -9.83 7.56
N VAL A 243 13.56 -10.39 6.39
CA VAL A 243 14.34 -10.18 5.18
C VAL A 243 14.21 -8.73 4.69
N LEU A 244 13.02 -8.13 4.79
CA LEU A 244 12.82 -6.72 4.43
C LEU A 244 13.73 -5.80 5.24
N TRP A 245 13.83 -5.99 6.56
CA TRP A 245 14.70 -5.17 7.41
C TRP A 245 16.18 -5.35 7.05
N LYS A 246 16.61 -6.55 6.74
CA LYS A 246 17.96 -6.82 6.25
C LYS A 246 18.24 -6.13 4.91
N LEU A 247 17.28 -6.18 3.99
CA LEU A 247 17.39 -5.50 2.69
C LEU A 247 17.45 -3.97 2.85
N MET A 248 16.62 -3.39 3.71
CA MET A 248 16.68 -1.95 3.97
C MET A 248 18.06 -1.52 4.47
N ALA A 249 18.66 -2.29 5.40
CA ALA A 249 20.01 -2.06 5.87
C ALA A 249 21.07 -2.28 4.78
N HIS A 250 20.88 -3.28 3.93
CA HIS A 250 21.76 -3.56 2.78
C HIS A 250 21.78 -2.41 1.76
N TYR A 251 20.61 -1.79 1.51
CA TYR A 251 20.55 -0.59 0.66
C TYR A 251 21.06 0.68 1.35
N GLY A 252 21.43 0.59 2.62
CA GLY A 252 21.99 1.71 3.39
C GLY A 252 20.93 2.67 3.95
N ILE A 253 19.68 2.24 4.10
CA ILE A 253 18.67 3.08 4.77
C ILE A 253 19.07 3.25 6.24
N PRO A 254 19.06 4.49 6.78
CA PRO A 254 19.49 4.76 8.15
C PRO A 254 18.72 3.94 9.19
N LYS A 255 19.44 3.44 10.19
CA LYS A 255 18.89 2.60 11.25
C LYS A 255 17.65 3.22 11.91
N LYS A 256 17.66 4.53 12.14
CA LYS A 256 16.51 5.26 12.73
C LYS A 256 15.24 5.10 11.91
N ILE A 257 15.31 5.25 10.59
CA ILE A 257 14.16 5.09 9.70
C ILE A 257 13.69 3.64 9.70
N ILE A 258 14.61 2.67 9.64
CA ILE A 258 14.28 1.25 9.72
C ILE A 258 13.55 0.95 11.03
N THR A 259 14.03 1.47 12.17
CA THR A 259 13.40 1.25 13.47
C THR A 259 11.98 1.81 13.52
N ILE A 260 11.77 3.04 13.06
CA ILE A 260 10.43 3.65 13.03
C ILE A 260 9.49 2.81 12.14
N ILE A 261 9.92 2.42 10.94
CA ILE A 261 9.12 1.58 10.05
C ILE A 261 8.82 0.22 10.68
N LYS A 262 9.82 -0.42 11.28
CA LYS A 262 9.65 -1.71 11.97
C LYS A 262 8.59 -1.61 13.08
N ASN A 263 8.63 -0.53 13.87
CA ASN A 263 7.70 -0.31 14.98
C ASN A 263 6.25 0.00 14.53
N ILE A 264 6.01 0.27 13.25
CA ILE A 264 4.64 0.31 12.68
C ILE A 264 4.06 -1.10 12.55
N TYR A 265 4.91 -2.13 12.41
CA TYR A 265 4.50 -3.52 12.19
C TYR A 265 4.52 -4.39 13.46
N THR A 266 4.99 -3.89 14.56
CA THR A 266 5.05 -4.55 15.87
C THR A 266 4.04 -3.94 16.83
#